data_f10a2e92157fc9648b1738afa7568155
#
_entry.id   f10a2e92157fc9648b1738afa7568155
#
_cell.length_a   1.000
_cell.length_b   1.000
_cell.length_c   1.000
_cell.angle_alpha   90.00
_cell.angle_beta   90.00
_cell.angle_gamma   90.00
#
_symmetry.space_group_name_H-M   'P 1'
#
loop_
_entity.id
_entity.type
_entity.pdbx_description
1 polymer ?
#
loop_
_entity_poly.entity_id
_entity_poly.type
_entity_poly.pdbx_seq_one_letter_code
_entity_poly.pdbx_strand_id
1 'polypeptide(L)'
;MSETLRRAVCGGRVGHAYLFCGPRGVGKTTLARVLAMALNCAKRSEEGEPCGICDNCTRIWGGHTALDVVEIDAASNRGVDDARDLRERAMYAPSAEGRFKVYIVDEAHMLTREAWNALLKILEEPPASVVFIFATTEPQKIEQSAAPILSRCQRFDFRRIGVDHILSRLVAIVEQEDSEATAEALRLIARKADGGMRDALSLLDQVISLTGGKVETESVRKVMGLVEEERYLELLDIFSGSKHSEVFLLIEKLANEGYDLVEFYHGLLDILRTLLRLRLAPDTEVHLPSNLRDQLLEHSIRFEPEDIVRMLSAVAELEGQGSLRRSSNPRVLIEMLLLRLSYMDRTVALEELIKALGGVPPSVGGAGKTGEGGGNSGKSEQIDKGAASDVPEPDVESEKHTQRGSTENFSNGIIPSDDLEEAWTRWLESGNNIPLGLSGFLRSAEVRELPDGRLEVTTLPGPGARKLKEPEVMLEICTGVAAYLKRAPDIVIADIKTEPLNTERITEKSVREDTLRELLQQEPRLGRAVEELDLELMD
;
A
#
# COMPACT_ATOMS: atom_id res chain seq x y z
N MET A 1 -22.36 -14.60 7.57
CA MET A 1 -21.11 -15.01 8.26
C MET A 1 -21.35 -15.26 9.75
N SER A 2 -21.87 -14.29 10.51
CA SER A 2 -22.26 -14.47 11.91
C SER A 2 -23.23 -15.63 12.12
N GLU A 3 -24.16 -15.86 11.20
CA GLU A 3 -25.12 -16.96 11.25
C GLU A 3 -24.45 -18.35 11.15
N THR A 4 -23.43 -18.49 10.29
CA THR A 4 -22.67 -19.76 10.17
C THR A 4 -21.95 -20.10 11.48
N LEU A 5 -21.31 -19.12 12.11
CA LEU A 5 -20.64 -19.30 13.39
C LEU A 5 -21.65 -19.60 14.51
N ARG A 6 -22.79 -18.91 14.50
CA ARG A 6 -23.90 -19.17 15.44
C ARG A 6 -24.38 -20.59 15.34
N ARG A 7 -24.64 -21.09 14.14
CA ARG A 7 -25.05 -22.50 13.91
C ARG A 7 -23.97 -23.48 14.36
N ALA A 8 -22.67 -23.17 14.15
CA ALA A 8 -21.59 -24.02 14.64
C ALA A 8 -21.56 -24.10 16.16
N VAL A 9 -21.77 -22.97 16.84
CA VAL A 9 -21.84 -22.90 18.31
C VAL A 9 -23.04 -23.65 18.85
N CYS A 10 -24.26 -23.51 18.26
CA CYS A 10 -25.47 -24.24 18.66
C CYS A 10 -25.33 -25.74 18.43
N GLY A 11 -24.75 -26.12 17.30
CA GLY A 11 -24.58 -27.53 16.93
C GLY A 11 -23.41 -28.23 17.60
N GLY A 12 -22.65 -27.55 18.47
CA GLY A 12 -21.44 -28.10 19.11
C GLY A 12 -20.34 -28.48 18.12
N ARG A 13 -20.38 -27.96 16.88
CA ARG A 13 -19.42 -28.26 15.81
C ARG A 13 -18.49 -27.08 15.57
N VAL A 14 -17.81 -26.67 16.62
CA VAL A 14 -16.86 -25.52 16.54
C VAL A 14 -15.54 -26.02 15.95
N GLY A 15 -15.03 -25.29 14.94
CA GLY A 15 -13.72 -25.55 14.37
C GLY A 15 -12.61 -25.21 15.36
N HIS A 16 -11.48 -25.86 15.25
CA HIS A 16 -10.30 -25.60 16.09
C HIS A 16 -9.54 -24.34 15.66
N ALA A 17 -9.69 -23.89 14.40
CA ALA A 17 -9.02 -22.70 13.90
C ALA A 17 -9.87 -21.95 12.87
N TYR A 18 -9.92 -20.64 13.03
CA TYR A 18 -10.61 -19.70 12.16
C TYR A 18 -9.63 -18.65 11.62
N LEU A 19 -9.79 -18.25 10.37
CA LEU A 19 -9.04 -17.16 9.76
C LEU A 19 -10.01 -16.09 9.25
N PHE A 20 -10.03 -14.94 9.91
CA PHE A 20 -10.86 -13.79 9.58
C PHE A 20 -10.06 -12.81 8.71
N CYS A 21 -10.40 -12.74 7.42
CA CYS A 21 -9.74 -11.92 6.43
C CYS A 21 -10.59 -10.70 6.06
N GLY A 22 -10.00 -9.55 5.84
CA GLY A 22 -10.71 -8.39 5.29
C GLY A 22 -10.17 -7.04 5.75
N PRO A 23 -10.70 -5.93 5.22
CA PRO A 23 -10.23 -4.58 5.50
C PRO A 23 -10.19 -4.23 7.00
N ARG A 24 -9.45 -3.18 7.34
CA ARG A 24 -9.43 -2.64 8.70
C ARG A 24 -10.81 -2.10 9.09
N GLY A 25 -11.15 -2.14 10.36
CA GLY A 25 -12.36 -1.49 10.88
C GLY A 25 -13.69 -2.20 10.60
N VAL A 26 -13.71 -3.35 9.90
CA VAL A 26 -14.94 -4.09 9.52
C VAL A 26 -15.47 -5.04 10.61
N GLY A 27 -14.83 -5.11 11.79
CA GLY A 27 -15.29 -5.88 12.94
C GLY A 27 -14.73 -7.30 13.08
N LYS A 28 -13.57 -7.62 12.48
CA LYS A 28 -12.91 -8.94 12.59
C LYS A 28 -12.66 -9.34 14.05
N THR A 29 -11.92 -8.53 14.79
CA THR A 29 -11.57 -8.75 16.20
C THR A 29 -12.82 -8.70 17.09
N THR A 30 -13.79 -7.83 16.77
CA THR A 30 -15.08 -7.76 17.45
C THR A 30 -15.83 -9.07 17.33
N LEU A 31 -15.93 -9.64 16.12
CA LEU A 31 -16.60 -10.94 15.92
C LEU A 31 -15.82 -12.08 16.58
N ALA A 32 -14.48 -12.02 16.63
CA ALA A 32 -13.65 -12.96 17.35
C ALA A 32 -13.97 -12.95 18.85
N ARG A 33 -14.09 -11.77 19.45
CA ARG A 33 -14.51 -11.62 20.86
C ARG A 33 -15.93 -12.14 21.09
N VAL A 34 -16.88 -11.83 20.21
CA VAL A 34 -18.26 -12.33 20.30
C VAL A 34 -18.30 -13.85 20.23
N LEU A 35 -17.51 -14.48 19.35
CA LEU A 35 -17.38 -15.93 19.28
C LEU A 35 -16.79 -16.50 20.57
N ALA A 36 -15.72 -15.91 21.10
CA ALA A 36 -15.11 -16.30 22.37
C ALA A 36 -16.10 -16.17 23.55
N MET A 37 -16.91 -15.11 23.56
CA MET A 37 -18.00 -14.94 24.52
C MET A 37 -19.04 -16.03 24.38
N ALA A 38 -19.49 -16.33 23.16
CA ALA A 38 -20.51 -17.36 22.91
C ALA A 38 -20.05 -18.76 23.35
N LEU A 39 -18.76 -19.07 23.16
CA LEU A 39 -18.16 -20.34 23.60
C LEU A 39 -18.05 -20.48 25.12
N ASN A 40 -17.89 -19.37 25.84
CA ASN A 40 -17.64 -19.35 27.30
C ASN A 40 -18.78 -18.74 28.12
N CYS A 41 -19.93 -18.45 27.49
CA CYS A 41 -21.07 -17.86 28.17
C CYS A 41 -21.88 -18.90 28.94
N ALA A 42 -22.01 -18.68 30.23
CA ALA A 42 -22.83 -19.56 31.08
C ALA A 42 -24.36 -19.46 30.82
N LYS A 43 -24.78 -18.31 30.23
CA LYS A 43 -26.20 -18.00 29.96
C LYS A 43 -26.40 -17.71 28.44
N ARG A 44 -25.79 -18.57 27.60
CA ARG A 44 -25.94 -18.48 26.15
C ARG A 44 -27.39 -18.77 25.75
N SER A 45 -27.91 -18.03 24.76
CA SER A 45 -29.23 -18.27 24.20
C SER A 45 -29.29 -19.61 23.43
N GLU A 46 -30.49 -20.15 23.19
CA GLU A 46 -30.68 -21.32 22.33
C GLU A 46 -30.19 -21.07 20.89
N GLU A 47 -30.20 -19.84 20.46
CA GLU A 47 -29.68 -19.39 19.15
C GLU A 47 -28.16 -19.26 19.10
N GLY A 48 -27.44 -19.51 20.21
CA GLY A 48 -25.97 -19.44 20.27
C GLY A 48 -25.41 -18.07 20.57
N GLU A 49 -26.24 -17.06 20.88
CA GLU A 49 -25.77 -15.70 21.18
C GLU A 49 -25.30 -15.60 22.65
N PRO A 50 -24.18 -14.89 22.93
CA PRO A 50 -23.74 -14.63 24.29
C PRO A 50 -24.70 -13.68 25.00
N CYS A 51 -24.87 -13.80 26.31
CA CYS A 51 -25.77 -12.92 27.07
C CYS A 51 -25.27 -11.47 27.21
N GLY A 52 -24.01 -11.21 27.02
CA GLY A 52 -23.39 -9.88 27.12
C GLY A 52 -23.19 -9.35 28.56
N ILE A 53 -23.85 -9.93 29.56
CA ILE A 53 -23.92 -9.36 30.93
C ILE A 53 -23.26 -10.23 32.02
N CYS A 54 -22.93 -11.51 31.75
CA CYS A 54 -22.23 -12.34 32.72
C CYS A 54 -20.75 -11.96 32.81
N ASP A 55 -20.09 -12.30 33.92
CA ASP A 55 -18.69 -11.96 34.20
C ASP A 55 -17.74 -12.30 33.05
N ASN A 56 -17.93 -13.46 32.41
CA ASN A 56 -17.12 -13.88 31.27
C ASN A 56 -17.34 -12.96 30.06
N CYS A 57 -18.61 -12.69 29.74
CA CYS A 57 -18.94 -11.81 28.61
C CYS A 57 -18.39 -10.40 28.84
N THR A 58 -18.56 -9.83 30.02
CA THR A 58 -18.10 -8.49 30.36
C THR A 58 -16.57 -8.40 30.31
N ARG A 59 -15.85 -9.39 30.84
CA ARG A 59 -14.37 -9.43 30.81
C ARG A 59 -13.84 -9.57 29.38
N ILE A 60 -14.39 -10.50 28.60
CA ILE A 60 -13.95 -10.72 27.20
C ILE A 60 -14.23 -9.47 26.36
N TRP A 61 -15.42 -8.86 26.51
CA TRP A 61 -15.79 -7.66 25.79
C TRP A 61 -14.87 -6.47 26.12
N GLY A 62 -14.56 -6.27 27.39
CA GLY A 62 -13.67 -5.20 27.88
C GLY A 62 -12.20 -5.39 27.53
N GLY A 63 -11.83 -6.52 26.89
CA GLY A 63 -10.42 -6.82 26.59
C GLY A 63 -9.58 -7.14 27.83
N HIS A 64 -10.23 -7.37 28.98
CA HIS A 64 -9.54 -7.77 30.20
C HIS A 64 -9.11 -9.24 30.11
N THR A 65 -7.98 -9.57 30.72
CA THR A 65 -7.44 -10.92 30.75
C THR A 65 -8.47 -11.89 31.35
N ALA A 66 -9.11 -12.68 30.52
CA ALA A 66 -9.91 -13.82 30.96
C ALA A 66 -9.00 -15.04 30.97
N LEU A 67 -9.16 -15.93 31.95
CA LEU A 67 -8.29 -17.12 32.10
C LEU A 67 -8.28 -18.00 30.84
N ASP A 68 -9.42 -18.07 30.15
CA ASP A 68 -9.64 -18.94 29.01
C ASP A 68 -9.66 -18.21 27.66
N VAL A 69 -9.53 -16.86 27.63
CA VAL A 69 -9.49 -16.08 26.39
C VAL A 69 -8.27 -15.17 26.41
N VAL A 70 -7.38 -15.41 25.49
CA VAL A 70 -6.12 -14.66 25.33
C VAL A 70 -6.16 -13.94 23.99
N GLU A 71 -6.08 -12.61 24.03
CA GLU A 71 -5.97 -11.79 22.84
C GLU A 71 -4.54 -11.28 22.70
N ILE A 72 -3.95 -11.47 21.54
CA ILE A 72 -2.55 -11.15 21.21
C ILE A 72 -2.55 -10.32 19.94
N ASP A 73 -1.90 -9.18 19.99
CA ASP A 73 -1.55 -8.41 18.79
C ASP A 73 -0.21 -8.92 18.22
N ALA A 74 -0.26 -9.50 17.03
CA ALA A 74 0.92 -10.01 16.36
C ALA A 74 1.89 -8.90 15.89
N ALA A 75 1.48 -7.64 15.84
CA ALA A 75 2.39 -6.54 15.56
C ALA A 75 3.41 -6.36 16.69
N SER A 76 2.98 -6.58 17.94
CA SER A 76 3.82 -6.51 19.14
C SER A 76 4.46 -7.86 19.51
N ASN A 77 3.81 -8.99 19.20
CA ASN A 77 4.20 -10.36 19.58
C ASN A 77 4.39 -11.23 18.33
N ARG A 78 5.35 -10.90 17.49
CA ARG A 78 5.57 -11.53 16.19
C ARG A 78 6.63 -12.63 16.17
N GLY A 79 7.31 -12.83 17.29
CA GLY A 79 8.47 -13.69 17.39
C GLY A 79 8.15 -15.18 17.49
N VAL A 80 9.15 -16.01 17.23
CA VAL A 80 9.05 -17.46 17.37
C VAL A 80 8.87 -17.88 18.84
N ASP A 81 9.44 -17.15 19.77
CA ASP A 81 9.35 -17.45 21.20
C ASP A 81 7.95 -17.13 21.72
N ASP A 82 7.34 -16.01 21.29
CA ASP A 82 5.93 -15.69 21.59
C ASP A 82 4.99 -16.81 21.10
N ALA A 83 5.23 -17.32 19.89
CA ALA A 83 4.46 -18.41 19.32
C ALA A 83 4.68 -19.75 20.06
N ARG A 84 5.87 -20.03 20.56
CA ARG A 84 6.16 -21.22 21.39
C ARG A 84 5.47 -21.13 22.73
N ASP A 85 5.53 -19.99 23.40
CA ASP A 85 4.81 -19.74 24.65
C ASP A 85 3.31 -19.92 24.49
N LEU A 86 2.76 -19.38 23.40
CA LEU A 86 1.34 -19.53 23.07
C LEU A 86 0.98 -21.01 22.87
N ARG A 87 1.80 -21.76 22.14
CA ARG A 87 1.61 -23.19 21.93
C ARG A 87 1.67 -23.97 23.25
N GLU A 88 2.64 -23.69 24.11
CA GLU A 88 2.77 -24.36 25.42
C GLU A 88 1.55 -24.06 26.31
N ARG A 89 1.12 -22.80 26.38
CA ARG A 89 -0.09 -22.42 27.14
C ARG A 89 -1.36 -23.06 26.58
N ALA A 90 -1.42 -23.31 25.29
CA ALA A 90 -2.59 -23.95 24.65
C ALA A 90 -2.69 -25.44 24.98
N MET A 91 -1.63 -26.09 25.44
CA MET A 91 -1.68 -27.50 25.89
C MET A 91 -2.36 -27.67 27.24
N TYR A 92 -2.54 -26.63 28.03
CA TYR A 92 -3.25 -26.71 29.32
C TYR A 92 -4.75 -26.67 29.12
N ALA A 93 -5.48 -27.46 29.91
CA ALA A 93 -6.94 -27.52 29.89
C ALA A 93 -7.58 -26.13 30.20
N PRO A 94 -8.82 -25.88 29.75
CA PRO A 94 -9.61 -24.74 30.18
C PRO A 94 -9.82 -24.71 31.68
N SER A 95 -10.13 -23.54 32.26
CA SER A 95 -10.31 -23.34 33.69
C SER A 95 -11.48 -24.10 34.31
N ALA A 96 -12.44 -24.54 33.49
CA ALA A 96 -13.60 -25.36 33.93
C ALA A 96 -14.10 -26.24 32.79
N GLU A 97 -14.75 -27.35 33.16
CA GLU A 97 -15.41 -28.24 32.19
C GLU A 97 -16.46 -27.48 31.35
N GLY A 98 -16.53 -27.82 30.06
CA GLY A 98 -17.48 -27.22 29.12
C GLY A 98 -17.09 -25.84 28.62
N ARG A 99 -15.90 -25.31 28.98
CA ARG A 99 -15.34 -24.07 28.45
C ARG A 99 -14.34 -24.33 27.33
N PHE A 100 -14.15 -23.31 26.53
CA PHE A 100 -13.14 -23.30 25.46
C PHE A 100 -12.01 -22.32 25.79
N LYS A 101 -10.79 -22.74 25.55
CA LYS A 101 -9.64 -21.88 25.58
C LYS A 101 -9.49 -21.23 24.19
N VAL A 102 -9.66 -19.92 24.12
CA VAL A 102 -9.70 -19.18 22.85
C VAL A 102 -8.50 -18.28 22.74
N TYR A 103 -7.76 -18.41 21.65
CA TYR A 103 -6.64 -17.54 21.31
C TYR A 103 -7.03 -16.67 20.12
N ILE A 104 -7.12 -15.36 20.34
CA ILE A 104 -7.37 -14.36 19.30
C ILE A 104 -6.03 -13.74 18.95
N VAL A 105 -5.57 -13.93 17.71
CA VAL A 105 -4.33 -13.35 17.20
C VAL A 105 -4.71 -12.31 16.16
N ASP A 106 -4.65 -11.04 16.55
CA ASP A 106 -4.93 -9.93 15.65
C ASP A 106 -3.70 -9.56 14.82
N GLU A 107 -3.92 -9.00 13.65
CA GLU A 107 -2.91 -8.69 12.62
C GLU A 107 -1.94 -9.87 12.36
N ALA A 108 -2.48 -11.07 12.29
CA ALA A 108 -1.73 -12.32 12.18
C ALA A 108 -0.71 -12.37 11.04
N HIS A 109 -0.88 -11.55 9.98
CA HIS A 109 0.10 -11.42 8.90
C HIS A 109 1.45 -10.83 9.34
N MET A 110 1.53 -10.28 10.56
CA MET A 110 2.78 -9.76 11.16
C MET A 110 3.63 -10.85 11.80
N LEU A 111 3.08 -12.05 12.02
CA LEU A 111 3.85 -13.20 12.54
C LEU A 111 4.96 -13.58 11.57
N THR A 112 6.14 -13.87 12.11
CA THR A 112 7.27 -14.37 11.31
C THR A 112 6.98 -15.78 10.79
N ARG A 113 7.69 -16.20 9.76
CA ARG A 113 7.57 -17.56 9.20
C ARG A 113 7.89 -18.63 10.23
N GLU A 114 8.86 -18.36 11.09
CA GLU A 114 9.28 -19.25 12.18
C GLU A 114 8.18 -19.36 13.25
N ALA A 115 7.48 -18.24 13.55
CA ALA A 115 6.34 -18.23 14.47
C ALA A 115 5.19 -19.06 13.91
N TRP A 116 4.85 -18.92 12.63
CA TRP A 116 3.87 -19.76 11.97
C TRP A 116 4.23 -21.25 12.02
N ASN A 117 5.51 -21.60 11.74
CA ASN A 117 5.98 -22.98 11.84
C ASN A 117 5.86 -23.56 13.25
N ALA A 118 6.05 -22.73 14.30
CA ALA A 118 5.85 -23.18 15.67
C ALA A 118 4.39 -23.50 16.00
N LEU A 119 3.44 -22.82 15.34
CA LEU A 119 2.00 -23.03 15.51
C LEU A 119 1.45 -24.18 14.65
N LEU A 120 2.14 -24.58 13.57
CA LEU A 120 1.65 -25.66 12.68
C LEU A 120 1.32 -26.93 13.44
N LYS A 121 2.20 -27.37 14.35
CA LYS A 121 2.02 -28.62 15.08
C LYS A 121 0.74 -28.65 15.93
N ILE A 122 0.39 -27.51 16.58
CA ILE A 122 -0.83 -27.46 17.40
C ILE A 122 -2.10 -27.31 16.55
N LEU A 123 -1.96 -26.77 15.32
CA LEU A 123 -3.07 -26.69 14.37
C LEU A 123 -3.31 -28.02 13.62
N GLU A 124 -2.31 -28.91 13.57
CA GLU A 124 -2.45 -30.27 13.05
C GLU A 124 -3.09 -31.21 14.05
N GLU A 125 -2.68 -31.11 15.31
CA GLU A 125 -3.18 -31.93 16.42
C GLU A 125 -3.72 -31.03 17.54
N PRO A 126 -4.87 -30.36 17.31
CA PRO A 126 -5.40 -29.40 18.27
C PRO A 126 -5.91 -30.09 19.54
N PRO A 127 -5.57 -29.57 20.74
CA PRO A 127 -6.14 -30.06 21.98
C PRO A 127 -7.66 -29.87 22.00
N ALA A 128 -8.36 -30.75 22.69
CA ALA A 128 -9.80 -30.64 22.88
C ALA A 128 -10.14 -29.31 23.56
N SER A 129 -11.19 -28.63 23.10
CA SER A 129 -11.66 -27.35 23.64
C SER A 129 -10.71 -26.17 23.50
N VAL A 130 -9.76 -26.22 22.55
CA VAL A 130 -8.90 -25.07 22.17
C VAL A 130 -9.33 -24.53 20.80
N VAL A 131 -9.49 -23.23 20.70
CA VAL A 131 -9.88 -22.55 19.46
C VAL A 131 -8.92 -21.41 19.17
N PHE A 132 -8.37 -21.40 17.96
CA PHE A 132 -7.56 -20.30 17.45
C PHE A 132 -8.39 -19.42 16.51
N ILE A 133 -8.29 -18.11 16.64
CA ILE A 133 -8.94 -17.13 15.75
C ILE A 133 -7.86 -16.16 15.28
N PHE A 134 -7.44 -16.31 14.04
CA PHE A 134 -6.50 -15.41 13.41
C PHE A 134 -7.27 -14.31 12.66
N ALA A 135 -6.96 -13.05 12.91
CA ALA A 135 -7.52 -11.92 12.17
C ALA A 135 -6.41 -11.25 11.34
N THR A 136 -6.70 -10.90 10.09
CA THR A 136 -5.72 -10.28 9.20
C THR A 136 -6.37 -9.29 8.24
N THR A 137 -5.64 -8.22 7.93
CA THR A 137 -5.96 -7.30 6.84
C THR A 137 -5.31 -7.73 5.51
N GLU A 138 -4.24 -8.53 5.56
CA GLU A 138 -3.43 -8.93 4.41
C GLU A 138 -3.32 -10.46 4.29
N PRO A 139 -4.36 -11.16 3.82
CA PRO A 139 -4.34 -12.61 3.70
C PRO A 139 -3.25 -13.11 2.74
N GLN A 140 -2.89 -12.34 1.72
CA GLN A 140 -1.85 -12.69 0.76
C GLN A 140 -0.47 -12.87 1.42
N LYS A 141 -0.14 -12.09 2.46
CA LYS A 141 1.11 -12.28 3.21
C LYS A 141 1.15 -13.62 3.93
N ILE A 142 0.00 -14.07 4.46
CA ILE A 142 -0.10 -15.40 5.09
C ILE A 142 0.03 -16.51 4.03
N GLU A 143 -0.57 -16.33 2.86
CA GLU A 143 -0.44 -17.27 1.73
C GLU A 143 1.03 -17.46 1.32
N GLN A 144 1.80 -16.38 1.29
CA GLN A 144 3.22 -16.41 0.93
C GLN A 144 4.12 -16.98 2.03
N SER A 145 3.83 -16.70 3.30
CA SER A 145 4.69 -17.08 4.43
C SER A 145 4.32 -18.41 5.09
N ALA A 146 3.03 -18.78 5.05
CA ALA A 146 2.47 -19.89 5.82
C ALA A 146 1.30 -20.60 5.13
N ALA A 147 1.42 -20.90 3.83
CA ALA A 147 0.37 -21.58 3.06
C ALA A 147 -0.24 -22.84 3.73
N PRO A 148 0.52 -23.70 4.46
CA PRO A 148 -0.04 -24.86 5.16
C PRO A 148 -1.07 -24.51 6.24
N ILE A 149 -1.05 -23.30 6.80
CA ILE A 149 -2.01 -22.83 7.80
C ILE A 149 -3.42 -22.70 7.19
N LEU A 150 -3.51 -22.25 5.95
CA LEU A 150 -4.78 -21.99 5.27
C LEU A 150 -5.62 -23.25 5.13
N SER A 151 -5.00 -24.42 4.92
CA SER A 151 -5.71 -25.71 4.82
C SER A 151 -6.27 -26.19 6.15
N ARG A 152 -5.80 -25.65 7.28
CA ARG A 152 -6.16 -26.03 8.65
C ARG A 152 -7.11 -25.04 9.32
N CYS A 153 -7.29 -23.87 8.69
CA CYS A 153 -8.17 -22.82 9.20
C CYS A 153 -9.46 -22.71 8.38
N GLN A 154 -10.57 -22.52 9.05
CA GLN A 154 -11.80 -22.15 8.38
C GLN A 154 -11.77 -20.65 8.05
N ARG A 155 -11.66 -20.30 6.77
CA ARG A 155 -11.57 -18.92 6.31
C ARG A 155 -12.92 -18.25 6.23
N PHE A 156 -12.97 -16.99 6.71
CA PHE A 156 -14.11 -16.08 6.62
C PHE A 156 -13.64 -14.72 6.06
N ASP A 157 -14.21 -14.34 4.92
CA ASP A 157 -13.87 -13.08 4.26
C ASP A 157 -14.87 -11.98 4.65
N PHE A 158 -14.39 -10.97 5.34
CA PHE A 158 -15.14 -9.76 5.70
C PHE A 158 -15.08 -8.77 4.54
N ARG A 159 -16.24 -8.23 4.19
CA ARG A 159 -16.36 -7.19 3.17
C ARG A 159 -16.49 -5.82 3.82
N ARG A 160 -16.23 -4.78 3.05
CA ARG A 160 -16.51 -3.41 3.45
C ARG A 160 -17.98 -3.26 3.80
N ILE A 161 -18.28 -2.51 4.85
CA ILE A 161 -19.65 -2.24 5.29
C ILE A 161 -20.23 -1.18 4.37
N GLY A 162 -21.45 -1.40 3.88
CA GLY A 162 -22.15 -0.43 3.04
C GLY A 162 -22.42 0.89 3.78
N VAL A 163 -22.38 2.00 3.04
CA VAL A 163 -22.57 3.35 3.58
C VAL A 163 -23.87 3.47 4.39
N ASP A 164 -24.96 2.86 3.93
CA ASP A 164 -26.27 2.93 4.61
C ASP A 164 -26.24 2.22 5.97
N HIS A 165 -25.50 1.11 6.09
CA HIS A 165 -25.37 0.40 7.37
C HIS A 165 -24.50 1.19 8.36
N ILE A 166 -23.43 1.85 7.86
CA ILE A 166 -22.62 2.76 8.68
C ILE A 166 -23.48 3.93 9.13
N LEU A 167 -24.20 4.57 8.21
CA LEU A 167 -25.08 5.69 8.50
C LEU A 167 -26.11 5.36 9.57
N SER A 168 -26.81 4.22 9.43
CA SER A 168 -27.79 3.77 10.43
C SER A 168 -27.16 3.61 11.82
N ARG A 169 -25.91 3.13 11.89
CA ARG A 169 -25.21 2.99 13.18
C ARG A 169 -24.78 4.32 13.75
N LEU A 170 -24.30 5.25 12.91
CA LEU A 170 -23.95 6.61 13.33
C LEU A 170 -25.16 7.36 13.90
N VAL A 171 -26.32 7.27 13.24
CA VAL A 171 -27.58 7.88 13.74
C VAL A 171 -27.92 7.35 15.13
N ALA A 172 -27.90 6.02 15.31
CA ALA A 172 -28.20 5.41 16.61
C ALA A 172 -27.23 5.84 17.73
N ILE A 173 -25.98 6.13 17.39
CA ILE A 173 -25.00 6.62 18.37
C ILE A 173 -25.20 8.08 18.71
N VAL A 174 -25.44 8.92 17.72
CA VAL A 174 -25.74 10.35 17.92
C VAL A 174 -26.96 10.52 18.84
N GLU A 175 -28.01 9.68 18.65
CA GLU A 175 -29.18 9.64 19.53
C GLU A 175 -28.82 9.21 20.97
N GLN A 176 -27.88 8.26 21.15
CA GLN A 176 -27.43 7.80 22.46
C GLN A 176 -26.54 8.83 23.20
N GLU A 177 -25.80 9.63 22.46
CA GLU A 177 -24.89 10.65 22.99
C GLU A 177 -25.58 12.03 23.17
N ASP A 178 -26.90 12.11 23.00
CA ASP A 178 -27.69 13.35 23.07
C ASP A 178 -27.12 14.50 22.21
N SER A 179 -26.53 14.13 21.04
CA SER A 179 -25.89 15.05 20.11
C SER A 179 -26.80 15.38 18.94
N GLU A 180 -26.64 16.56 18.33
CA GLU A 180 -27.37 16.98 17.14
C GLU A 180 -26.50 16.74 15.89
N ALA A 181 -27.01 16.04 14.88
CA ALA A 181 -26.29 15.83 13.64
C ALA A 181 -27.19 15.98 12.40
N THR A 182 -26.64 16.62 11.35
CA THR A 182 -27.31 16.67 10.07
C THR A 182 -27.12 15.33 9.33
N ALA A 183 -28.17 14.89 8.62
CA ALA A 183 -28.09 13.65 7.83
C ALA A 183 -26.97 13.68 6.78
N GLU A 184 -26.66 14.87 6.28
CA GLU A 184 -25.60 15.10 5.30
C GLU A 184 -24.21 14.94 5.90
N ALA A 185 -23.99 15.47 7.11
CA ALA A 185 -22.75 15.31 7.87
C ALA A 185 -22.46 13.83 8.17
N LEU A 186 -23.47 13.09 8.66
CA LEU A 186 -23.31 11.66 8.95
C LEU A 186 -23.05 10.84 7.68
N ARG A 187 -23.67 11.21 6.57
CA ARG A 187 -23.43 10.56 5.27
C ARG A 187 -22.02 10.84 4.77
N LEU A 188 -21.48 12.04 5.00
CA LEU A 188 -20.11 12.40 4.66
C LEU A 188 -19.11 11.56 5.47
N ILE A 189 -19.31 11.42 6.79
CA ILE A 189 -18.52 10.56 7.66
C ILE A 189 -18.57 9.10 7.16
N ALA A 190 -19.77 8.58 6.88
CA ALA A 190 -19.95 7.20 6.44
C ALA A 190 -19.25 6.90 5.10
N ARG A 191 -19.22 7.86 4.16
CA ARG A 191 -18.46 7.73 2.90
C ARG A 191 -16.95 7.76 3.13
N LYS A 192 -16.46 8.71 3.93
CA LYS A 192 -15.03 8.86 4.22
C LYS A 192 -14.44 7.65 4.94
N ALA A 193 -15.24 6.98 5.76
CA ALA A 193 -14.83 5.77 6.48
C ALA A 193 -14.56 4.56 5.56
N ASP A 194 -14.88 4.64 4.27
CA ASP A 194 -14.57 3.63 3.24
C ASP A 194 -14.90 2.19 3.65
N GLY A 195 -16.04 2.02 4.32
CA GLY A 195 -16.53 0.73 4.79
C GLY A 195 -15.96 0.26 6.13
N GLY A 196 -15.16 1.06 6.82
CA GLY A 196 -14.62 0.80 8.16
C GLY A 196 -15.51 1.40 9.25
N MET A 197 -16.24 0.58 10.01
CA MET A 197 -17.06 1.08 11.12
C MET A 197 -16.23 1.78 12.21
N ARG A 198 -15.04 1.24 12.52
CA ARG A 198 -14.14 1.83 13.53
C ARG A 198 -13.71 3.24 13.12
N ASP A 199 -13.37 3.41 11.85
CA ASP A 199 -12.92 4.70 11.32
C ASP A 199 -14.07 5.70 11.29
N ALA A 200 -15.30 5.26 10.93
CA ALA A 200 -16.51 6.08 11.01
C ALA A 200 -16.81 6.58 12.43
N LEU A 201 -16.70 5.69 13.42
CA LEU A 201 -16.94 6.03 14.81
C LEU A 201 -15.87 6.98 15.36
N SER A 202 -14.61 6.76 15.01
CA SER A 202 -13.50 7.63 15.43
C SER A 202 -13.64 9.04 14.83
N LEU A 203 -14.06 9.14 13.57
CA LEU A 203 -14.34 10.43 12.93
C LEU A 203 -15.54 11.14 13.59
N LEU A 204 -16.62 10.41 13.88
CA LEU A 204 -17.78 10.98 14.58
C LEU A 204 -17.39 11.52 15.96
N ASP A 205 -16.68 10.73 16.74
CA ASP A 205 -16.20 11.11 18.09
C ASP A 205 -15.31 12.36 18.04
N GLN A 206 -14.39 12.41 17.09
CA GLN A 206 -13.55 13.58 16.86
C GLN A 206 -14.38 14.85 16.54
N VAL A 207 -15.41 14.73 15.68
CA VAL A 207 -16.27 15.87 15.33
C VAL A 207 -17.09 16.29 16.56
N ILE A 208 -17.72 15.37 17.27
CA ILE A 208 -18.50 15.66 18.49
C ILE A 208 -17.63 16.39 19.52
N SER A 209 -16.41 15.89 19.75
CA SER A 209 -15.47 16.47 20.71
C SER A 209 -15.06 17.91 20.35
N LEU A 210 -14.88 18.21 19.07
CA LEU A 210 -14.46 19.54 18.61
C LEU A 210 -15.62 20.55 18.54
N THR A 211 -16.85 20.06 18.32
CA THR A 211 -18.03 20.94 18.10
C THR A 211 -18.93 21.06 19.32
N GLY A 212 -18.62 20.30 20.39
CA GLY A 212 -19.46 20.29 21.59
C GLY A 212 -20.85 19.68 21.35
N GLY A 213 -20.97 18.70 20.44
CA GLY A 213 -22.18 17.93 20.21
C GLY A 213 -22.99 18.35 18.97
N LYS A 214 -22.55 19.38 18.22
CA LYS A 214 -23.21 19.79 16.97
C LYS A 214 -22.43 19.32 15.75
N VAL A 215 -22.93 18.27 15.09
CA VAL A 215 -22.29 17.67 13.93
C VAL A 215 -22.90 18.24 12.64
N GLU A 216 -22.34 19.36 12.18
CA GLU A 216 -22.72 20.02 10.93
C GLU A 216 -21.74 19.65 9.81
N THR A 217 -22.19 19.73 8.55
CA THR A 217 -21.41 19.34 7.38
C THR A 217 -20.09 20.11 7.26
N GLU A 218 -20.11 21.43 7.56
CA GLU A 218 -18.90 22.26 7.52
C GLU A 218 -17.89 21.85 8.61
N SER A 219 -18.38 21.56 9.80
CA SER A 219 -17.54 21.09 10.91
C SER A 219 -16.86 19.77 10.55
N VAL A 220 -17.60 18.84 9.96
CA VAL A 220 -17.07 17.56 9.47
C VAL A 220 -16.00 17.78 8.42
N ARG A 221 -16.25 18.63 7.41
CA ARG A 221 -15.26 18.96 6.36
C ARG A 221 -13.99 19.54 6.96
N LYS A 222 -14.10 20.49 7.90
CA LYS A 222 -12.97 21.12 8.56
C LYS A 222 -12.14 20.13 9.38
N VAL A 223 -12.79 19.26 10.15
CA VAL A 223 -12.12 18.23 10.96
C VAL A 223 -11.38 17.21 10.08
N MET A 224 -11.96 16.86 8.94
CA MET A 224 -11.37 15.91 7.98
C MET A 224 -10.36 16.56 7.04
N GLY A 225 -10.15 17.87 7.09
CA GLY A 225 -9.29 18.59 6.14
C GLY A 225 -9.77 18.49 4.69
N LEU A 226 -11.09 18.23 4.48
CA LEU A 226 -11.65 18.10 3.14
C LEU A 226 -11.71 19.46 2.47
N VAL A 227 -11.15 19.52 1.28
CA VAL A 227 -11.16 20.72 0.46
C VAL A 227 -12.55 20.94 -0.15
N GLU A 228 -12.98 22.19 -0.18
CA GLU A 228 -14.24 22.61 -0.78
C GLU A 228 -14.25 22.29 -2.29
N GLU A 229 -15.38 21.88 -2.80
CA GLU A 229 -15.55 21.49 -4.19
C GLU A 229 -15.22 22.63 -5.16
N GLU A 230 -15.46 23.88 -4.76
CA GLU A 230 -15.14 25.10 -5.51
C GLU A 230 -13.66 25.21 -5.84
N ARG A 231 -12.76 24.71 -5.00
CA ARG A 231 -11.31 24.71 -5.24
C ARG A 231 -10.92 23.79 -6.40
N TYR A 232 -11.64 22.68 -6.56
CA TYR A 232 -11.42 21.77 -7.70
C TYR A 232 -11.96 22.38 -9.00
N LEU A 233 -13.07 23.12 -8.95
CA LEU A 233 -13.57 23.86 -10.11
C LEU A 233 -12.60 24.95 -10.54
N GLU A 234 -12.04 25.71 -9.57
CA GLU A 234 -10.96 26.68 -9.81
C GLU A 234 -9.74 26.02 -10.49
N LEU A 235 -9.37 24.81 -10.05
CA LEU A 235 -8.31 24.03 -10.66
C LEU A 235 -8.63 23.58 -12.10
N LEU A 236 -9.86 23.13 -12.36
CA LEU A 236 -10.30 22.79 -13.72
C LEU A 236 -10.27 24.00 -14.66
N ASP A 237 -10.60 25.20 -14.16
CA ASP A 237 -10.47 26.45 -14.92
C ASP A 237 -9.00 26.78 -15.23
N ILE A 238 -8.08 26.55 -14.28
CA ILE A 238 -6.63 26.70 -14.50
C ILE A 238 -6.16 25.76 -15.62
N PHE A 239 -6.58 24.49 -15.58
CA PHE A 239 -6.21 23.51 -16.61
C PHE A 239 -6.79 23.86 -17.99
N SER A 240 -8.06 24.25 -18.06
CA SER A 240 -8.71 24.59 -19.31
C SER A 240 -8.19 25.90 -19.92
N GLY A 241 -7.76 26.85 -19.08
CA GLY A 241 -7.26 28.17 -19.47
C GLY A 241 -5.76 28.23 -19.69
N SER A 242 -5.01 27.13 -19.49
CA SER A 242 -3.54 27.07 -19.57
C SER A 242 -2.83 28.11 -18.68
N LYS A 243 -3.40 28.37 -17.50
CA LYS A 243 -2.91 29.40 -16.57
C LYS A 243 -1.92 28.79 -15.55
N HIS A 244 -0.79 28.31 -16.03
CA HIS A 244 0.17 27.52 -15.27
C HIS A 244 0.66 28.19 -13.96
N SER A 245 0.83 29.51 -13.95
CA SER A 245 1.29 30.26 -12.77
C SER A 245 0.27 30.27 -11.63
N GLU A 246 -1.03 30.15 -11.92
CA GLU A 246 -2.09 30.15 -10.91
C GLU A 246 -2.08 28.88 -10.05
N VAL A 247 -1.43 27.79 -10.52
CA VAL A 247 -1.25 26.54 -9.75
C VAL A 247 -0.55 26.80 -8.41
N PHE A 248 0.52 27.58 -8.43
CA PHE A 248 1.27 27.89 -7.19
C PHE A 248 0.43 28.72 -6.22
N LEU A 249 -0.33 29.68 -6.73
CA LEU A 249 -1.21 30.52 -5.90
C LEU A 249 -2.33 29.68 -5.26
N LEU A 250 -2.91 28.75 -6.01
CA LEU A 250 -3.93 27.84 -5.49
C LEU A 250 -3.37 26.96 -4.35
N ILE A 251 -2.20 26.34 -4.56
CA ILE A 251 -1.58 25.50 -3.53
C ILE A 251 -1.17 26.31 -2.30
N GLU A 252 -0.64 27.52 -2.49
CA GLU A 252 -0.33 28.40 -1.37
C GLU A 252 -1.57 28.79 -0.57
N LYS A 253 -2.69 29.08 -1.25
CA LYS A 253 -3.98 29.40 -0.65
C LYS A 253 -4.49 28.21 0.18
N LEU A 254 -4.48 26.99 -0.40
CA LEU A 254 -4.89 25.76 0.30
C LEU A 254 -4.03 25.51 1.55
N ALA A 255 -2.72 25.66 1.44
CA ALA A 255 -1.82 25.48 2.58
C ALA A 255 -2.04 26.53 3.68
N ASN A 256 -2.27 27.80 3.33
CA ASN A 256 -2.53 28.89 4.27
C ASN A 256 -3.91 28.74 4.94
N GLU A 257 -4.91 28.18 4.26
CA GLU A 257 -6.24 27.87 4.81
C GLU A 257 -6.22 26.61 5.70
N GLY A 258 -5.07 25.89 5.76
CA GLY A 258 -4.87 24.72 6.62
C GLY A 258 -5.44 23.42 6.08
N TYR A 259 -5.72 23.34 4.76
CA TYR A 259 -6.15 22.08 4.14
C TYR A 259 -5.02 21.06 4.05
N ASP A 260 -5.39 19.78 4.18
CA ASP A 260 -4.45 18.69 3.95
C ASP A 260 -4.26 18.47 2.45
N LEU A 261 -3.03 18.68 1.97
CA LEU A 261 -2.70 18.52 0.54
C LEU A 261 -2.80 17.06 0.08
N VAL A 262 -2.67 16.08 0.96
CA VAL A 262 -2.87 14.67 0.62
C VAL A 262 -4.36 14.40 0.40
N GLU A 263 -5.22 14.98 1.24
CA GLU A 263 -6.67 14.92 1.04
C GLU A 263 -7.12 15.67 -0.23
N PHE A 264 -6.51 16.83 -0.50
CA PHE A 264 -6.71 17.53 -1.76
C PHE A 264 -6.38 16.65 -2.97
N TYR A 265 -5.26 15.93 -2.92
CA TYR A 265 -4.86 15.00 -3.98
C TYR A 265 -5.90 13.87 -4.19
N HIS A 266 -6.41 13.26 -3.11
CA HIS A 266 -7.45 12.22 -3.21
C HIS A 266 -8.76 12.79 -3.76
N GLY A 267 -9.14 14.00 -3.33
CA GLY A 267 -10.31 14.70 -3.87
C GLY A 267 -10.16 15.02 -5.37
N LEU A 268 -8.97 15.41 -5.82
CA LEU A 268 -8.68 15.62 -7.24
C LEU A 268 -8.94 14.36 -8.07
N LEU A 269 -8.49 13.21 -7.58
CA LEU A 269 -8.70 11.93 -8.25
C LEU A 269 -10.21 11.60 -8.38
N ASP A 270 -11.00 11.84 -7.33
CA ASP A 270 -12.43 11.63 -7.33
C ASP A 270 -13.18 12.61 -8.27
N ILE A 271 -12.77 13.87 -8.30
CA ILE A 271 -13.34 14.87 -9.21
C ILE A 271 -13.04 14.54 -10.68
N LEU A 272 -11.79 14.21 -11.03
CA LEU A 272 -11.42 13.81 -12.40
C LEU A 272 -12.18 12.55 -12.84
N ARG A 273 -12.33 11.56 -11.96
CA ARG A 273 -13.12 10.37 -12.23
C ARG A 273 -14.59 10.69 -12.45
N THR A 274 -15.14 11.60 -11.66
CA THR A 274 -16.53 12.07 -11.81
C THR A 274 -16.71 12.85 -13.11
N LEU A 275 -15.76 13.73 -13.44
CA LEU A 275 -15.72 14.49 -14.69
C LEU A 275 -15.75 13.54 -15.90
N LEU A 276 -14.92 12.49 -15.89
CA LEU A 276 -14.90 11.49 -16.95
C LEU A 276 -16.25 10.76 -17.07
N ARG A 277 -16.86 10.38 -15.94
CA ARG A 277 -18.18 9.72 -15.94
C ARG A 277 -19.26 10.61 -16.53
N LEU A 278 -19.30 11.87 -16.14
CA LEU A 278 -20.27 12.85 -16.68
C LEU A 278 -20.02 13.12 -18.16
N ARG A 279 -18.76 13.13 -18.62
CA ARG A 279 -18.42 13.32 -20.04
C ARG A 279 -18.85 12.15 -20.91
N LEU A 280 -18.69 10.89 -20.42
CA LEU A 280 -19.05 9.68 -21.14
C LEU A 280 -20.54 9.33 -21.03
N ALA A 281 -21.17 9.64 -19.90
CA ALA A 281 -22.57 9.30 -19.61
C ALA A 281 -23.22 10.41 -18.76
N PRO A 282 -23.69 11.50 -19.39
CA PRO A 282 -24.23 12.67 -18.68
C PRO A 282 -25.45 12.38 -17.79
N ASP A 283 -26.22 11.33 -18.13
CA ASP A 283 -27.43 10.94 -17.40
C ASP A 283 -27.13 10.05 -16.17
N THR A 284 -25.85 9.74 -15.91
CA THR A 284 -25.50 8.90 -14.77
C THR A 284 -25.84 9.63 -13.46
N GLU A 285 -26.51 8.92 -12.54
CA GLU A 285 -26.68 9.39 -11.17
C GLU A 285 -25.32 9.47 -10.48
N VAL A 286 -24.93 10.70 -10.17
CA VAL A 286 -23.76 10.99 -9.34
C VAL A 286 -24.27 11.55 -8.03
N HIS A 287 -23.83 10.98 -6.92
CA HIS A 287 -24.25 11.42 -5.59
C HIS A 287 -23.52 12.73 -5.17
N LEU A 288 -23.74 13.78 -5.94
CA LEU A 288 -23.25 15.14 -5.70
C LEU A 288 -24.42 16.10 -5.51
N PRO A 289 -24.21 17.24 -4.83
CA PRO A 289 -25.16 18.35 -4.84
C PRO A 289 -25.49 18.77 -6.29
N SER A 290 -26.75 19.14 -6.55
CA SER A 290 -27.21 19.42 -7.91
C SER A 290 -26.43 20.56 -8.57
N ASN A 291 -26.11 21.62 -7.82
CA ASN A 291 -25.32 22.75 -8.29
C ASN A 291 -23.90 22.33 -8.71
N LEU A 292 -23.24 21.46 -7.96
CA LEU A 292 -21.89 20.98 -8.26
C LEU A 292 -21.90 20.05 -9.48
N ARG A 293 -22.93 19.20 -9.60
CA ARG A 293 -23.10 18.32 -10.76
C ARG A 293 -23.20 19.13 -12.05
N ASP A 294 -24.02 20.18 -12.04
CA ASP A 294 -24.24 21.02 -13.22
C ASP A 294 -22.98 21.78 -13.62
N GLN A 295 -22.24 22.32 -12.65
CA GLN A 295 -20.94 22.95 -12.89
C GLN A 295 -19.89 21.96 -13.43
N LEU A 296 -19.80 20.75 -12.86
CA LEU A 296 -18.89 19.72 -13.38
C LEU A 296 -19.27 19.26 -14.78
N LEU A 297 -20.58 19.20 -15.09
CA LEU A 297 -21.05 18.88 -16.44
C LEU A 297 -20.62 19.96 -17.43
N GLU A 298 -20.74 21.24 -17.08
CA GLU A 298 -20.25 22.34 -17.89
C GLU A 298 -18.73 22.28 -18.13
N HIS A 299 -17.94 22.00 -17.05
CA HIS A 299 -16.50 21.83 -17.18
C HIS A 299 -16.15 20.59 -18.01
N SER A 300 -16.93 19.50 -17.94
CA SER A 300 -16.66 18.28 -18.67
C SER A 300 -16.63 18.46 -20.19
N ILE A 301 -17.38 19.42 -20.72
CA ILE A 301 -17.45 19.72 -22.15
C ILE A 301 -16.13 20.34 -22.65
N ARG A 302 -15.36 20.96 -21.75
CA ARG A 302 -14.08 21.64 -22.09
C ARG A 302 -12.91 20.66 -22.25
N PHE A 303 -13.08 19.41 -21.83
CA PHE A 303 -12.03 18.37 -21.89
C PHE A 303 -12.48 17.21 -22.76
N GLU A 304 -11.58 16.72 -23.60
CA GLU A 304 -11.82 15.46 -24.30
C GLU A 304 -11.65 14.26 -23.35
N PRO A 305 -12.43 13.16 -23.53
CA PRO A 305 -12.36 12.00 -22.66
C PRO A 305 -10.94 11.44 -22.52
N GLU A 306 -10.18 11.44 -23.61
CA GLU A 306 -8.79 10.96 -23.68
C GLU A 306 -7.87 11.81 -22.80
N ASP A 307 -8.08 13.12 -22.75
CA ASP A 307 -7.29 14.03 -21.91
C ASP A 307 -7.57 13.77 -20.42
N ILE A 308 -8.84 13.56 -20.05
CA ILE A 308 -9.21 13.23 -18.67
C ILE A 308 -8.60 11.88 -18.26
N VAL A 309 -8.56 10.88 -19.16
CA VAL A 309 -7.90 9.59 -18.89
C VAL A 309 -6.40 9.78 -18.69
N ARG A 310 -5.75 10.62 -19.49
CA ARG A 310 -4.31 10.94 -19.33
C ARG A 310 -4.05 11.64 -18.00
N MET A 311 -4.91 12.59 -17.61
CA MET A 311 -4.83 13.25 -16.29
C MET A 311 -4.98 12.24 -15.16
N LEU A 312 -5.99 11.37 -15.21
CA LEU A 312 -6.20 10.33 -14.22
C LEU A 312 -5.00 9.37 -14.12
N SER A 313 -4.42 9.00 -15.26
CA SER A 313 -3.24 8.13 -15.28
C SER A 313 -2.04 8.80 -14.61
N ALA A 314 -1.80 10.10 -14.86
CA ALA A 314 -0.72 10.85 -14.24
C ALA A 314 -0.92 11.01 -12.72
N VAL A 315 -2.16 11.21 -12.28
CA VAL A 315 -2.49 11.27 -10.85
C VAL A 315 -2.30 9.90 -10.20
N ALA A 316 -2.81 8.81 -10.79
CA ALA A 316 -2.70 7.45 -10.26
C ALA A 316 -1.24 6.95 -10.20
N GLU A 317 -0.37 7.39 -11.10
CA GLU A 317 1.06 7.05 -11.10
C GLU A 317 1.75 7.49 -9.80
N LEU A 318 1.44 8.69 -9.31
CA LEU A 318 2.02 9.23 -8.07
C LEU A 318 1.60 8.40 -6.85
N GLU A 319 0.38 7.87 -6.82
CA GLU A 319 -0.11 6.99 -5.75
C GLU A 319 0.53 5.60 -5.83
N GLY A 320 0.62 5.03 -7.04
CA GLY A 320 1.19 3.70 -7.28
C GLY A 320 2.64 3.58 -6.83
N GLN A 321 3.43 4.65 -6.95
CA GLN A 321 4.79 4.73 -6.45
C GLN A 321 4.87 4.87 -4.92
N GLY A 322 3.76 5.16 -4.24
CA GLY A 322 3.71 5.42 -2.79
C GLY A 322 4.57 6.62 -2.36
N SER A 323 4.96 7.46 -3.31
CA SER A 323 5.87 8.58 -3.12
C SER A 323 5.26 9.68 -2.26
N LEU A 324 3.97 9.94 -2.39
CA LEU A 324 3.29 11.02 -1.67
C LEU A 324 3.32 10.83 -0.13
N ARG A 325 3.04 9.61 0.35
CA ARG A 325 3.04 9.30 1.80
C ARG A 325 4.44 9.18 2.41
N ARG A 326 5.46 8.86 1.59
CA ARG A 326 6.85 8.69 2.02
C ARG A 326 7.67 9.96 1.88
N SER A 327 7.17 10.94 1.13
CA SER A 327 7.89 12.18 0.89
C SER A 327 7.91 13.06 2.13
N SER A 328 9.07 13.61 2.44
CA SER A 328 9.21 14.68 3.44
C SER A 328 8.59 16.01 2.97
N ASN A 329 8.30 16.16 1.68
CA ASN A 329 7.71 17.36 1.11
C ASN A 329 6.62 17.03 0.08
N PRO A 330 5.41 16.61 0.51
CA PRO A 330 4.30 16.27 -0.37
C PRO A 330 3.82 17.47 -1.20
N ARG A 331 3.99 18.71 -0.70
CA ARG A 331 3.62 19.94 -1.41
C ARG A 331 4.29 20.04 -2.77
N VAL A 332 5.62 19.86 -2.83
CA VAL A 332 6.38 19.95 -4.10
C VAL A 332 5.92 18.89 -5.09
N LEU A 333 5.63 17.67 -4.64
CA LEU A 333 5.14 16.61 -5.52
C LEU A 333 3.78 16.95 -6.14
N ILE A 334 2.89 17.55 -5.35
CA ILE A 334 1.57 17.97 -5.82
C ILE A 334 1.70 19.18 -6.77
N GLU A 335 2.52 20.17 -6.44
CA GLU A 335 2.81 21.30 -7.33
C GLU A 335 3.34 20.84 -8.70
N MET A 336 4.30 19.90 -8.70
CA MET A 336 4.84 19.31 -9.94
C MET A 336 3.77 18.53 -10.72
N LEU A 337 2.93 17.75 -10.04
CA LEU A 337 1.84 17.03 -10.67
C LEU A 337 0.85 18.00 -11.33
N LEU A 338 0.39 19.02 -10.61
CA LEU A 338 -0.56 19.99 -11.14
C LEU A 338 0.00 20.81 -12.31
N LEU A 339 1.29 21.17 -12.24
CA LEU A 339 1.97 21.79 -13.37
C LEU A 339 2.02 20.85 -14.58
N ARG A 340 2.39 19.57 -14.37
CA ARG A 340 2.38 18.56 -15.45
C ARG A 340 0.98 18.45 -16.09
N LEU A 341 -0.10 18.45 -15.28
CA LEU A 341 -1.46 18.43 -15.78
C LEU A 341 -1.82 19.72 -16.54
N SER A 342 -1.40 20.87 -16.04
CA SER A 342 -1.69 22.17 -16.68
C SER A 342 -0.94 22.37 -18.01
N TYR A 343 0.24 21.74 -18.18
CA TYR A 343 1.02 21.75 -19.44
C TYR A 343 0.65 20.61 -20.40
N MET A 344 -0.35 19.80 -20.05
CA MET A 344 -0.76 18.68 -20.90
C MET A 344 -1.45 19.23 -22.17
N ASP A 345 -0.83 19.04 -23.32
CA ASP A 345 -1.41 19.42 -24.60
C ASP A 345 -2.72 18.67 -24.86
N ARG A 346 -3.71 19.35 -25.43
CA ARG A 346 -4.98 18.75 -25.81
C ARG A 346 -4.76 17.74 -26.95
N THR A 347 -5.48 16.63 -26.88
CA THR A 347 -5.53 15.66 -27.97
C THR A 347 -6.26 16.28 -29.14
N VAL A 348 -5.58 16.48 -30.26
CA VAL A 348 -6.19 16.98 -31.50
C VAL A 348 -6.36 15.79 -32.41
N ALA A 349 -7.60 15.55 -32.88
CA ALA A 349 -7.86 14.50 -33.85
C ALA A 349 -7.06 14.75 -35.12
N LEU A 350 -6.39 13.71 -35.64
CA LEU A 350 -5.60 13.80 -36.86
C LEU A 350 -6.40 14.40 -38.05
N GLU A 351 -7.69 14.15 -38.06
CA GLU A 351 -8.63 14.69 -39.05
C GLU A 351 -8.74 16.22 -38.96
N GLU A 352 -8.73 16.81 -37.78
CA GLU A 352 -8.75 18.26 -37.56
C GLU A 352 -7.43 18.90 -37.97
N LEU A 353 -6.31 18.26 -37.67
CA LEU A 353 -4.99 18.67 -38.14
C LEU A 353 -4.90 18.66 -39.67
N ILE A 354 -5.42 17.60 -40.32
CA ILE A 354 -5.47 17.50 -41.78
C ILE A 354 -6.36 18.59 -42.37
N LYS A 355 -7.52 18.86 -41.78
CA LYS A 355 -8.39 19.98 -42.19
C LYS A 355 -7.73 21.33 -42.03
N ALA A 356 -7.05 21.58 -40.91
CA ALA A 356 -6.35 22.83 -40.64
C ALA A 356 -5.18 23.05 -41.58
N LEU A 357 -4.53 21.98 -42.06
CA LEU A 357 -3.44 22.02 -43.05
C LEU A 357 -3.96 22.05 -44.51
N GLY A 358 -5.29 22.17 -44.72
CA GLY A 358 -5.89 22.24 -46.07
C GLY A 358 -5.97 20.90 -46.80
N GLY A 359 -5.79 19.79 -46.08
CA GLY A 359 -5.94 18.42 -46.61
C GLY A 359 -7.39 17.93 -46.50
N VAL A 360 -7.79 17.05 -47.42
CA VAL A 360 -9.07 16.33 -47.31
C VAL A 360 -8.85 15.10 -46.45
N PRO A 361 -9.59 14.92 -45.34
CA PRO A 361 -9.44 13.72 -44.50
C PRO A 361 -9.82 12.47 -45.31
N PRO A 362 -9.09 11.34 -45.16
CA PRO A 362 -9.47 10.09 -45.82
C PRO A 362 -10.86 9.68 -45.32
N SER A 363 -11.82 9.57 -46.27
CA SER A 363 -13.15 9.06 -45.98
C SER A 363 -13.02 7.61 -45.52
N VAL A 364 -13.25 7.35 -44.25
CA VAL A 364 -13.46 5.99 -43.74
C VAL A 364 -14.75 5.49 -44.39
N GLY A 365 -14.59 4.63 -45.39
CA GLY A 365 -15.69 4.06 -46.15
C GLY A 365 -16.67 3.33 -45.23
N GLY A 366 -17.85 3.89 -45.13
CA GLY A 366 -19.00 3.27 -44.49
C GLY A 366 -19.40 1.99 -45.25
N ALA A 367 -19.67 0.99 -44.46
CA ALA A 367 -20.21 -0.30 -44.87
C ALA A 367 -21.49 -0.19 -45.71
N GLY A 368 -21.46 -0.78 -46.85
CA GLY A 368 -22.46 -1.50 -47.60
C GLY A 368 -23.86 -1.00 -47.76
N LYS A 369 -24.28 -0.77 -49.01
CA LYS A 369 -25.58 -1.28 -49.53
C LYS A 369 -25.44 -1.67 -50.97
N THR A 370 -25.81 -2.92 -51.19
CA THR A 370 -26.22 -3.64 -52.39
C THR A 370 -26.80 -2.82 -53.53
N GLY A 371 -26.36 -3.12 -54.78
CA GLY A 371 -27.03 -2.71 -56.03
C GLY A 371 -26.33 -3.28 -57.24
N GLU A 372 -26.95 -4.25 -57.82
CA GLU A 372 -26.78 -5.05 -59.05
C GLU A 372 -26.09 -4.39 -60.24
N GLY A 373 -25.37 -5.22 -61.00
CA GLY A 373 -25.37 -5.14 -62.45
C GLY A 373 -24.05 -5.29 -63.18
N GLY A 374 -23.76 -6.48 -63.72
CA GLY A 374 -23.20 -6.61 -65.07
C GLY A 374 -21.74 -6.92 -65.25
N GLY A 375 -21.41 -8.20 -65.37
CA GLY A 375 -20.78 -8.72 -66.59
C GLY A 375 -19.28 -8.81 -66.72
N ASN A 376 -18.80 -10.01 -66.65
CA ASN A 376 -17.97 -10.77 -67.58
C ASN A 376 -16.50 -11.07 -67.22
N SER A 377 -16.35 -12.37 -67.01
CA SER A 377 -15.31 -13.32 -67.49
C SER A 377 -13.84 -13.13 -67.09
N GLY A 378 -13.35 -14.20 -66.47
CA GLY A 378 -12.06 -14.74 -66.81
C GLY A 378 -11.28 -15.46 -65.73
N LYS A 379 -11.56 -16.79 -65.61
CA LYS A 379 -10.63 -17.89 -65.22
C LYS A 379 -9.93 -17.88 -63.88
N SER A 380 -10.44 -18.62 -62.92
CA SER A 380 -10.02 -19.97 -62.46
C SER A 380 -8.52 -20.24 -62.37
N GLU A 381 -8.07 -20.47 -61.13
CA GLU A 381 -7.38 -21.71 -60.80
C GLU A 381 -7.47 -21.96 -59.27
N GLN A 382 -8.09 -23.11 -58.99
CA GLN A 382 -8.11 -23.77 -57.70
C GLN A 382 -6.77 -24.47 -57.49
N ILE A 383 -6.40 -24.65 -56.21
CA ILE A 383 -5.82 -25.87 -55.61
C ILE A 383 -5.70 -25.53 -54.11
N ASP A 384 -6.38 -26.08 -53.28
CA ASP A 384 -6.75 -27.36 -52.69
C ASP A 384 -6.12 -27.54 -51.30
N LYS A 385 -6.92 -28.14 -50.45
CA LYS A 385 -6.85 -28.43 -49.03
C LYS A 385 -5.66 -29.31 -48.59
N GLY A 386 -5.36 -29.22 -47.30
CA GLY A 386 -4.74 -30.32 -46.54
C GLY A 386 -4.21 -29.80 -45.19
N ALA A 387 -4.97 -29.90 -44.15
CA ALA A 387 -4.99 -30.91 -43.09
C ALA A 387 -3.77 -30.91 -42.14
N ALA A 388 -4.08 -30.54 -40.88
CA ALA A 388 -3.68 -31.06 -39.57
C ALA A 388 -2.44 -31.99 -39.47
N SER A 389 -1.58 -31.73 -38.50
CA SER A 389 -1.33 -32.61 -37.34
C SER A 389 0.00 -32.29 -36.62
N ASP A 390 -0.12 -32.26 -35.31
CA ASP A 390 0.77 -32.89 -34.29
C ASP A 390 2.12 -32.29 -33.90
N VAL A 391 2.12 -32.04 -32.61
CA VAL A 391 3.24 -31.92 -31.66
C VAL A 391 4.12 -33.17 -31.69
N PRO A 392 5.45 -33.10 -31.41
CA PRO A 392 5.86 -33.51 -30.09
C PRO A 392 7.02 -32.72 -29.47
N GLU A 393 7.00 -32.63 -28.15
CA GLU A 393 8.19 -32.49 -27.32
C GLU A 393 9.17 -33.65 -27.52
N PRO A 394 10.46 -33.45 -27.28
CA PRO A 394 11.14 -34.46 -26.48
C PRO A 394 12.11 -33.94 -25.41
N ASP A 395 12.21 -34.82 -24.47
CA ASP A 395 13.02 -35.06 -23.29
C ASP A 395 14.48 -34.60 -23.26
N VAL A 396 14.86 -34.43 -22.02
CA VAL A 396 16.14 -34.36 -21.33
C VAL A 396 17.17 -35.40 -21.88
N GLU A 397 18.40 -34.93 -22.07
CA GLU A 397 19.57 -35.64 -21.55
C GLU A 397 20.83 -34.75 -21.54
N SER A 398 21.54 -34.87 -20.44
CA SER A 398 22.84 -34.31 -20.11
C SER A 398 23.95 -34.83 -21.01
N GLU A 399 24.93 -33.97 -21.32
CA GLU A 399 26.33 -34.37 -21.29
C GLU A 399 27.30 -33.19 -21.29
N LYS A 400 28.34 -33.34 -20.45
CA LYS A 400 29.55 -32.53 -20.29
C LYS A 400 30.38 -32.56 -21.58
N HIS A 401 30.99 -31.44 -21.96
CA HIS A 401 32.43 -31.35 -22.25
C HIS A 401 32.89 -29.92 -22.63
N THR A 402 33.77 -29.42 -21.82
CA THR A 402 35.09 -28.81 -22.03
C THR A 402 35.45 -28.23 -23.41
N GLN A 403 35.89 -26.98 -23.32
CA GLN A 403 37.00 -26.29 -24.00
C GLN A 403 36.76 -25.47 -25.26
N ARG A 404 37.24 -24.24 -25.08
CA ARG A 404 37.99 -23.36 -26.00
C ARG A 404 37.30 -22.73 -27.21
N GLY A 405 37.30 -21.40 -27.05
CA GLY A 405 37.89 -20.52 -28.09
C GLY A 405 36.94 -20.00 -29.15
N SER A 406 36.81 -18.77 -29.05
CA SER A 406 36.96 -17.71 -30.06
C SER A 406 35.80 -16.70 -30.04
N THR A 407 36.23 -15.52 -29.64
CA THR A 407 35.90 -14.20 -30.23
C THR A 407 34.95 -14.25 -31.41
N GLU A 408 33.95 -13.44 -31.29
CA GLU A 408 33.38 -12.48 -32.21
C GLU A 408 31.85 -12.39 -32.04
N ASN A 409 31.42 -11.26 -31.48
CA ASN A 409 30.55 -10.34 -32.20
C ASN A 409 30.31 -9.09 -31.33
N PHE A 410 31.18 -8.11 -31.54
CA PHE A 410 30.97 -6.75 -31.06
C PHE A 410 30.18 -6.00 -32.12
N SER A 411 28.95 -5.61 -31.77
CA SER A 411 28.24 -4.55 -32.48
C SER A 411 27.55 -3.66 -31.45
N ASN A 412 28.30 -2.67 -31.00
CA ASN A 412 27.87 -1.31 -30.66
C ASN A 412 29.07 -0.61 -30.03
N GLY A 413 29.71 0.27 -30.76
CA GLY A 413 30.55 1.43 -30.46
C GLY A 413 31.21 1.60 -29.09
N ILE A 414 31.44 0.54 -28.30
CA ILE A 414 32.09 0.64 -26.98
C ILE A 414 33.60 0.58 -27.23
N ILE A 415 34.31 1.65 -26.88
CA ILE A 415 35.77 1.70 -26.88
C ILE A 415 36.21 1.17 -25.51
N PRO A 416 36.83 -0.01 -25.40
CA PRO A 416 37.30 -0.54 -24.12
C PRO A 416 38.42 0.32 -23.54
N SER A 417 38.36 0.64 -22.24
CA SER A 417 39.36 1.38 -21.50
C SER A 417 40.41 0.43 -20.87
N ASP A 418 41.62 0.94 -20.65
CA ASP A 418 42.63 0.24 -19.85
C ASP A 418 42.49 0.56 -18.34
N ASP A 419 41.71 1.59 -18.01
CA ASP A 419 41.44 2.06 -16.65
C ASP A 419 40.19 1.37 -16.08
N LEU A 420 40.33 0.73 -14.91
CA LEU A 420 39.29 0.00 -14.22
C LEU A 420 38.18 0.90 -13.67
N GLU A 421 38.53 2.09 -13.17
CA GLU A 421 37.55 3.04 -12.63
C GLU A 421 36.70 3.64 -13.74
N GLU A 422 37.32 3.94 -14.88
CA GLU A 422 36.62 4.45 -16.06
C GLU A 422 35.67 3.39 -16.66
N ALA A 423 36.12 2.14 -16.74
CA ALA A 423 35.30 1.02 -17.22
C ALA A 423 34.10 0.75 -16.30
N TRP A 424 34.32 0.81 -14.98
CA TRP A 424 33.25 0.68 -13.98
C TRP A 424 32.19 1.76 -14.13
N THR A 425 32.60 3.02 -14.25
CA THR A 425 31.69 4.16 -14.41
C THR A 425 30.86 4.03 -15.69
N ARG A 426 31.48 3.70 -16.81
CA ARG A 426 30.79 3.49 -18.11
C ARG A 426 29.81 2.32 -18.06
N TRP A 427 30.17 1.25 -17.37
CA TRP A 427 29.28 0.10 -17.17
C TRP A 427 28.03 0.50 -16.38
N LEU A 428 28.19 1.22 -15.27
CA LEU A 428 27.05 1.70 -14.47
C LEU A 428 26.15 2.69 -15.21
N GLU A 429 26.72 3.54 -16.06
CA GLU A 429 25.97 4.48 -16.88
C GLU A 429 25.17 3.77 -17.98
N SER A 430 25.72 2.70 -18.55
CA SER A 430 25.05 1.94 -19.61
C SER A 430 23.81 1.17 -19.12
N GLY A 431 23.75 0.84 -17.82
CA GLY A 431 22.66 0.07 -17.22
C GLY A 431 22.57 -1.40 -17.67
N ASN A 432 23.50 -1.88 -18.54
CA ASN A 432 23.46 -3.22 -19.10
C ASN A 432 24.10 -4.24 -18.15
N ASN A 433 23.42 -5.37 -17.94
CA ASN A 433 23.91 -6.48 -17.09
C ASN A 433 24.26 -6.09 -15.65
N ILE A 434 23.52 -5.17 -15.07
CA ILE A 434 23.62 -4.89 -13.63
C ILE A 434 22.71 -5.88 -12.89
N PRO A 435 23.23 -6.61 -11.86
CA PRO A 435 22.42 -7.56 -11.10
C PRO A 435 21.17 -6.92 -10.51
N LEU A 436 20.02 -7.60 -10.64
CA LEU A 436 18.70 -7.10 -10.22
C LEU A 436 18.68 -6.74 -8.72
N GLY A 437 18.32 -5.50 -8.42
CA GLY A 437 18.20 -4.99 -7.05
C GLY A 437 19.52 -4.50 -6.42
N LEU A 438 20.66 -4.55 -7.12
CA LEU A 438 21.95 -4.07 -6.63
C LEU A 438 22.42 -2.75 -7.28
N SER A 439 21.70 -2.24 -8.27
CA SER A 439 22.08 -1.03 -9.00
C SER A 439 22.28 0.21 -8.10
N GLY A 440 21.43 0.39 -7.09
CA GLY A 440 21.57 1.49 -6.11
C GLY A 440 22.84 1.35 -5.23
N PHE A 441 23.16 0.12 -4.82
CA PHE A 441 24.36 -0.16 -4.03
C PHE A 441 25.64 0.03 -4.84
N LEU A 442 25.67 -0.43 -6.08
CA LEU A 442 26.81 -0.30 -6.97
C LEU A 442 27.09 1.15 -7.37
N ARG A 443 26.05 1.98 -7.50
CA ARG A 443 26.19 3.42 -7.77
C ARG A 443 26.66 4.24 -6.57
N SER A 444 26.38 3.77 -5.34
CA SER A 444 26.82 4.43 -4.11
C SER A 444 28.14 3.87 -3.55
N ALA A 445 28.71 2.85 -4.19
CA ALA A 445 29.99 2.27 -3.80
C ALA A 445 31.16 3.17 -4.19
N GLU A 446 32.14 3.33 -3.29
CA GLU A 446 33.43 3.93 -3.63
C GLU A 446 34.31 2.88 -4.31
N VAL A 447 34.89 3.27 -5.44
CA VAL A 447 35.71 2.39 -6.27
C VAL A 447 37.10 2.95 -6.38
N ARG A 448 38.13 2.11 -6.19
CA ARG A 448 39.54 2.49 -6.28
C ARG A 448 40.35 1.41 -6.97
N GLU A 449 41.26 1.80 -7.83
CA GLU A 449 42.26 0.86 -8.39
C GLU A 449 43.41 0.69 -7.42
N LEU A 450 43.67 -0.57 -7.05
CA LEU A 450 44.79 -0.95 -6.17
C LEU A 450 46.11 -0.96 -6.95
N PRO A 451 47.28 -0.79 -6.26
CA PRO A 451 48.62 -0.81 -6.90
C PRO A 451 48.95 -2.14 -7.63
N ASP A 452 48.22 -3.19 -7.32
CA ASP A 452 48.34 -4.51 -7.97
C ASP A 452 47.44 -4.68 -9.20
N GLY A 453 46.68 -3.63 -9.56
CA GLY A 453 45.81 -3.61 -10.73
C GLY A 453 44.47 -4.27 -10.52
N ARG A 454 44.05 -4.51 -9.26
CA ARG A 454 42.69 -4.96 -8.91
C ARG A 454 41.81 -3.78 -8.60
N LEU A 455 40.48 -3.93 -8.83
CA LEU A 455 39.47 -2.93 -8.49
C LEU A 455 38.93 -3.24 -7.10
N GLU A 456 39.16 -2.37 -6.14
CA GLU A 456 38.56 -2.45 -4.81
C GLU A 456 37.24 -1.67 -4.81
N VAL A 457 36.14 -2.38 -4.52
CA VAL A 457 34.80 -1.81 -4.39
C VAL A 457 34.43 -1.78 -2.92
N THR A 458 34.35 -0.59 -2.34
CA THR A 458 34.02 -0.39 -0.93
C THR A 458 32.55 -0.04 -0.78
N THR A 459 31.82 -0.81 0.03
CA THR A 459 30.37 -0.64 0.21
C THR A 459 30.00 -0.42 1.67
N LEU A 460 28.90 0.32 1.91
CA LEU A 460 28.34 0.46 3.24
C LEU A 460 27.83 -0.90 3.75
N PRO A 461 28.00 -1.22 5.05
CA PRO A 461 27.52 -2.48 5.61
C PRO A 461 26.00 -2.59 5.53
N GLY A 462 25.48 -3.68 4.93
CA GLY A 462 24.06 -3.89 4.75
C GLY A 462 23.73 -5.20 4.03
N PRO A 463 22.43 -5.48 3.82
CA PRO A 463 22.00 -6.70 3.10
C PRO A 463 22.55 -6.79 1.67
N GLY A 464 22.71 -5.64 0.99
CA GLY A 464 23.31 -5.56 -0.35
C GLY A 464 24.78 -5.93 -0.39
N ALA A 465 25.57 -5.52 0.62
CA ALA A 465 26.98 -5.84 0.72
C ALA A 465 27.23 -7.36 0.87
N ARG A 466 26.32 -8.09 1.52
CA ARG A 466 26.39 -9.56 1.62
C ARG A 466 26.13 -10.24 0.28
N LYS A 467 25.12 -9.75 -0.47
CA LYS A 467 24.81 -10.27 -1.81
C LYS A 467 25.93 -10.03 -2.81
N LEU A 468 26.61 -8.89 -2.74
CA LEU A 468 27.76 -8.59 -3.61
C LEU A 468 28.93 -9.58 -3.43
N LYS A 469 29.03 -10.24 -2.28
CA LYS A 469 30.07 -11.26 -1.99
C LYS A 469 29.69 -12.66 -2.47
N GLU A 470 28.49 -12.88 -2.98
CA GLU A 470 28.07 -14.16 -3.55
C GLU A 470 28.82 -14.44 -4.85
N PRO A 471 29.36 -15.66 -5.05
CA PRO A 471 30.20 -15.98 -6.22
C PRO A 471 29.49 -15.77 -7.56
N GLU A 472 28.18 -16.01 -7.62
CA GLU A 472 27.37 -15.84 -8.83
C GLU A 472 27.22 -14.36 -9.19
N VAL A 473 26.92 -13.51 -8.21
CA VAL A 473 26.79 -12.06 -8.39
C VAL A 473 28.13 -11.43 -8.74
N MET A 474 29.21 -11.88 -8.12
CA MET A 474 30.56 -11.42 -8.44
C MET A 474 30.93 -11.75 -9.90
N LEU A 475 30.57 -12.93 -10.37
CA LEU A 475 30.80 -13.35 -11.75
C LEU A 475 30.01 -12.49 -12.75
N GLU A 476 28.76 -12.15 -12.42
CA GLU A 476 27.93 -11.25 -13.23
C GLU A 476 28.55 -9.84 -13.31
N ILE A 477 29.02 -9.31 -12.19
CA ILE A 477 29.70 -8.00 -12.15
C ILE A 477 30.99 -8.02 -12.98
N CYS A 478 31.84 -9.04 -12.78
CA CYS A 478 33.08 -9.19 -13.55
C CYS A 478 32.79 -9.31 -15.05
N THR A 479 31.76 -10.05 -15.44
CA THR A 479 31.35 -10.20 -16.84
C THR A 479 30.81 -8.89 -17.43
N GLY A 480 30.01 -8.15 -16.63
CA GLY A 480 29.47 -6.85 -17.02
C GLY A 480 30.55 -5.82 -17.26
N VAL A 481 31.50 -5.71 -16.33
CA VAL A 481 32.64 -4.77 -16.44
C VAL A 481 33.63 -5.19 -17.54
N ALA A 482 33.82 -6.51 -17.77
CA ALA A 482 34.72 -7.02 -18.81
C ALA A 482 34.38 -6.54 -20.22
N ALA A 483 33.10 -6.23 -20.48
CA ALA A 483 32.68 -5.69 -21.77
C ALA A 483 33.27 -4.29 -22.06
N TYR A 484 33.71 -3.58 -21.02
CA TYR A 484 34.25 -2.21 -21.09
C TYR A 484 35.75 -2.13 -20.85
N LEU A 485 36.40 -3.28 -20.62
CA LEU A 485 37.85 -3.38 -20.37
C LEU A 485 38.56 -4.14 -21.48
N LYS A 486 39.83 -3.84 -21.70
CA LYS A 486 40.74 -4.60 -22.59
C LYS A 486 41.36 -5.83 -21.91
N ARG A 487 41.21 -5.97 -20.60
CA ARG A 487 41.76 -7.05 -19.76
C ARG A 487 40.65 -7.72 -18.93
N ALA A 488 40.87 -8.90 -18.45
CA ALA A 488 39.97 -9.55 -17.50
C ALA A 488 39.92 -8.76 -16.20
N PRO A 489 38.72 -8.37 -15.68
CA PRO A 489 38.59 -7.63 -14.46
C PRO A 489 38.89 -8.54 -13.26
N ASP A 490 39.66 -8.02 -12.30
CA ASP A 490 39.84 -8.63 -10.98
C ASP A 490 39.25 -7.65 -9.94
N ILE A 491 38.13 -8.00 -9.34
CA ILE A 491 37.33 -7.12 -8.46
C ILE A 491 37.35 -7.69 -7.05
N VAL A 492 37.68 -6.86 -6.06
CA VAL A 492 37.67 -7.20 -4.64
C VAL A 492 36.66 -6.32 -3.91
N ILE A 493 35.78 -6.92 -3.15
CA ILE A 493 34.80 -6.18 -2.32
C ILE A 493 35.35 -6.06 -0.91
N ALA A 494 35.57 -4.80 -0.50
CA ALA A 494 36.00 -4.45 0.85
C ALA A 494 34.84 -3.87 1.66
N ASP A 495 34.75 -4.27 2.92
CA ASP A 495 33.85 -3.61 3.87
C ASP A 495 34.56 -2.38 4.43
N ILE A 496 33.84 -1.25 4.51
CA ILE A 496 34.32 -0.11 5.28
C ILE A 496 34.56 -0.60 6.71
N LYS A 497 35.81 -0.56 7.18
CA LYS A 497 36.12 -0.70 8.59
C LYS A 497 35.49 0.50 9.29
N THR A 498 34.24 0.39 9.70
CA THR A 498 33.71 1.29 10.71
C THR A 498 34.56 1.05 11.96
N GLU A 499 35.38 2.01 12.34
CA GLU A 499 35.75 2.14 13.73
C GLU A 499 34.46 2.08 14.54
N PRO A 500 34.37 1.35 15.64
CA PRO A 500 33.18 1.26 16.43
C PRO A 500 32.83 2.71 16.85
N LEU A 501 31.90 3.34 16.15
CA LEU A 501 31.19 4.48 16.69
C LEU A 501 30.57 3.95 17.97
N ASN A 502 31.06 4.50 19.09
CA ASN A 502 30.56 4.29 20.41
C ASN A 502 29.07 4.61 20.36
N THR A 503 28.25 3.60 20.04
CA THR A 503 26.80 3.70 20.14
C THR A 503 26.44 3.59 21.61
N GLU A 504 26.79 4.62 22.39
CA GLU A 504 26.02 4.93 23.58
C GLU A 504 24.59 5.16 23.08
N ARG A 505 23.67 4.35 23.58
CA ARG A 505 22.25 4.54 23.35
C ARG A 505 21.95 6.00 23.68
N ILE A 506 21.51 6.76 22.68
CA ILE A 506 21.00 8.13 22.88
C ILE A 506 19.82 7.96 23.82
N THR A 507 20.03 8.26 25.09
CA THR A 507 18.96 8.33 26.10
C THR A 507 18.47 9.76 26.13
N GLU A 508 17.19 9.98 26.46
CA GLU A 508 16.65 11.34 26.65
C GLU A 508 17.55 12.22 27.53
N LYS A 509 18.24 11.59 28.48
CA LYS A 509 19.19 12.23 29.37
C LYS A 509 20.44 12.76 28.64
N SER A 510 20.98 12.01 27.67
CA SER A 510 22.16 12.46 26.91
C SER A 510 21.80 13.62 25.96
N VAL A 511 20.61 13.63 25.40
CA VAL A 511 20.13 14.74 24.55
C VAL A 511 19.94 16.01 25.39
N ARG A 512 19.40 15.90 26.60
CA ARG A 512 19.25 17.04 27.54
C ARG A 512 20.59 17.61 27.99
N GLU A 513 21.56 16.76 28.30
CA GLU A 513 22.91 17.18 28.68
C GLU A 513 23.64 17.88 27.50
N ASP A 514 23.47 17.44 26.28
CA ASP A 514 24.06 18.09 25.11
C ASP A 514 23.37 19.42 24.79
N THR A 515 22.04 19.50 24.90
CA THR A 515 21.29 20.75 24.73
C THR A 515 21.66 21.77 25.81
N LEU A 516 21.82 21.32 27.06
CA LEU A 516 22.27 22.20 28.15
C LEU A 516 23.70 22.71 27.89
N ARG A 517 24.59 21.87 27.37
CA ARG A 517 25.95 22.24 27.01
C ARG A 517 26.00 23.28 25.89
N GLU A 518 25.14 23.16 24.88
CA GLU A 518 25.03 24.15 23.79
C GLU A 518 24.49 25.50 24.33
N LEU A 519 23.48 25.50 25.20
CA LEU A 519 22.94 26.70 25.83
C LEU A 519 23.98 27.40 26.69
N LEU A 520 24.79 26.65 27.46
CA LEU A 520 25.87 27.18 28.26
C LEU A 520 27.03 27.79 27.44
N GLN A 521 27.24 27.29 26.21
CA GLN A 521 28.20 27.90 25.28
C GLN A 521 27.70 29.20 24.65
N GLN A 522 26.38 29.30 24.41
CA GLN A 522 25.77 30.50 23.85
C GLN A 522 25.65 31.64 24.90
N GLU A 523 25.36 31.29 26.16
CA GLU A 523 25.15 32.24 27.25
C GLU A 523 25.92 31.79 28.53
N PRO A 524 27.20 32.18 28.68
CA PRO A 524 28.00 31.74 29.83
C PRO A 524 27.47 32.17 31.21
N ARG A 525 26.55 33.14 31.24
CA ARG A 525 25.91 33.60 32.49
C ARG A 525 24.90 32.59 33.05
N LEU A 526 24.34 31.73 32.17
CA LEU A 526 23.42 30.66 32.58
C LEU A 526 24.11 29.61 33.46
N GLY A 527 25.41 29.37 33.26
CA GLY A 527 26.17 28.41 34.09
C GLY A 527 26.11 28.72 35.60
N ARG A 528 26.23 29.99 35.97
CA ARG A 528 26.11 30.39 37.38
C ARG A 528 24.69 30.25 37.93
N ALA A 529 23.67 30.50 37.11
CA ALA A 529 22.29 30.35 37.51
C ALA A 529 21.89 28.86 37.68
N VAL A 530 22.43 27.97 36.86
CA VAL A 530 22.21 26.51 36.97
C VAL A 530 22.87 25.98 38.25
N GLU A 531 24.10 26.43 38.59
CA GLU A 531 24.81 26.00 39.81
C GLU A 531 24.23 26.59 41.09
N GLU A 532 23.80 27.87 41.08
CA GLU A 532 23.30 28.55 42.29
C GLU A 532 21.82 28.25 42.61
N LEU A 533 21.02 27.88 41.61
CA LEU A 533 19.58 27.69 41.73
C LEU A 533 19.12 26.25 41.50
N ASP A 534 20.05 25.30 41.27
CA ASP A 534 19.79 23.88 40.99
C ASP A 534 18.70 23.68 39.91
N LEU A 535 18.89 24.39 38.78
CA LEU A 535 17.92 24.39 37.68
C LEU A 535 18.12 23.21 36.74
N GLU A 536 17.06 22.47 36.49
CA GLU A 536 16.99 21.43 35.48
C GLU A 536 16.23 21.94 34.24
N LEU A 537 16.65 21.44 33.04
CA LEU A 537 15.93 21.73 31.81
C LEU A 537 14.60 20.98 31.84
N MET A 538 13.49 21.72 31.84
CA MET A 538 12.15 21.18 31.66
C MET A 538 11.72 21.27 30.20
N ASP A 539 10.92 20.30 29.76
CA ASP A 539 10.43 20.20 28.36
C ASP A 539 9.57 21.39 27.94
#